data_c829ed302865b2548a2847ce59c50124
#
_entry.id   c829ed302865b2548a2847ce59c50124
#
_cell.length_a   1.000
_cell.length_b   1.000
_cell.length_c   1.000
_cell.angle_alpha   90.00
_cell.angle_beta   90.00
_cell.angle_gamma   90.00
#
_symmetry.space_group_name_H-M   'P 1'
#
loop_
_entity.id
_entity.type
_entity.pdbx_description
1 polymer ?
#
loop_
_entity_poly.entity_id
_entity_poly.type
_entity_poly.pdbx_seq_one_letter_code
_entity_poly.pdbx_strand_id
1 'polypeptide(L)'
;MARTAVSRRLTWRIGTVTEIRQETPSIRTLVFDIPDWPGHQAGQHVDVRLTAPDGYQAQRSYSIGSAWTDGGKVELTVQRLDDGEVSPYLTDVIEVGDQIELRGPVGGWFVWRPTQTAPVLLIAGGSGVVPLMAMIRQRSLAKTMQPFRLIYSVRTPEDICYAQELRRRVRDDGGLDVRYVYTRKTPDGWPDPPKRIDVAALNTYGWPPDFGADNFVCGPTSFVETAADILIAQGHDPRRVRTERFGGK
;
A
#
# COMPACT_ATOMS: atom_id res chain seq x y z
N MET A 1 -0.90 5.85 37.17
CA MET A 1 -2.06 6.58 36.65
C MET A 1 -2.29 6.15 35.21
N ALA A 2 -3.37 5.43 34.94
CA ALA A 2 -3.73 5.01 33.58
C ALA A 2 -4.22 6.24 32.80
N ARG A 3 -3.51 6.67 31.77
CA ARG A 3 -4.01 7.67 30.82
C ARG A 3 -5.07 7.02 29.95
N THR A 4 -6.33 7.37 30.16
CA THR A 4 -7.41 7.02 29.24
C THR A 4 -7.11 7.66 27.89
N ALA A 5 -6.77 6.83 26.90
CA ALA A 5 -6.65 7.31 25.52
C ALA A 5 -8.05 7.73 25.07
N VAL A 6 -8.29 9.03 25.00
CA VAL A 6 -9.51 9.56 24.38
C VAL A 6 -9.44 9.17 22.90
N SER A 7 -10.26 8.19 22.50
CA SER A 7 -10.44 7.84 21.09
C SER A 7 -10.94 9.11 20.39
N ARG A 8 -10.07 9.73 19.58
CA ARG A 8 -10.49 10.87 18.75
C ARG A 8 -11.58 10.37 17.81
N ARG A 9 -12.76 10.96 17.92
CA ARG A 9 -13.90 10.66 17.04
C ARG A 9 -13.45 10.92 15.59
N LEU A 10 -13.56 9.90 14.72
CA LEU A 10 -13.28 10.06 13.31
C LEU A 10 -14.28 11.05 12.70
N THR A 11 -13.78 12.12 12.10
CA THR A 11 -14.58 13.15 11.44
C THR A 11 -14.29 13.16 9.95
N TRP A 12 -15.31 13.48 9.16
CA TRP A 12 -15.13 13.77 7.73
C TRP A 12 -14.44 15.12 7.57
N ARG A 13 -13.48 15.20 6.68
CA ARG A 13 -12.76 16.40 6.28
C ARG A 13 -12.87 16.57 4.79
N ILE A 14 -12.78 17.80 4.33
CA ILE A 14 -12.67 18.10 2.91
C ILE A 14 -11.19 18.10 2.55
N GLY A 15 -10.84 17.27 1.58
CA GLY A 15 -9.52 17.27 0.96
C GLY A 15 -9.59 17.83 -0.44
N THR A 16 -8.69 18.75 -0.76
CA THR A 16 -8.56 19.34 -2.10
C THR A 16 -7.48 18.62 -2.88
N VAL A 17 -7.77 18.18 -4.10
CA VAL A 17 -6.79 17.57 -5.01
C VAL A 17 -5.79 18.63 -5.45
N THR A 18 -4.52 18.42 -5.17
CA THR A 18 -3.43 19.34 -5.54
C THR A 18 -2.56 18.83 -6.68
N GLU A 19 -2.55 17.51 -6.91
CA GLU A 19 -1.76 16.87 -7.96
C GLU A 19 -2.39 15.54 -8.36
N ILE A 20 -2.29 15.19 -9.63
CA ILE A 20 -2.70 13.89 -10.18
C ILE A 20 -1.54 13.31 -10.98
N ARG A 21 -1.16 12.07 -10.71
CA ARG A 21 -0.12 11.34 -11.43
C ARG A 21 -0.66 10.05 -12.02
N GLN A 22 -0.40 9.78 -13.29
CA GLN A 22 -0.69 8.49 -13.90
C GLN A 22 0.42 7.51 -13.54
N GLU A 23 0.09 6.42 -12.86
CA GLU A 23 1.04 5.36 -12.49
C GLU A 23 1.08 4.24 -13.54
N THR A 24 -0.10 3.76 -13.94
CA THR A 24 -0.31 2.76 -15.01
C THR A 24 -1.56 3.13 -15.80
N PRO A 25 -1.90 2.47 -16.90
CA PRO A 25 -3.14 2.77 -17.64
C PRO A 25 -4.42 2.76 -16.78
N SER A 26 -4.44 1.97 -15.69
CA SER A 26 -5.61 1.80 -14.81
C SER A 26 -5.40 2.33 -13.39
N ILE A 27 -4.23 2.94 -13.08
CA ILE A 27 -3.93 3.38 -11.71
C ILE A 27 -3.48 4.84 -11.74
N ARG A 28 -4.11 5.66 -10.89
CA ARG A 28 -3.73 7.06 -10.65
C ARG A 28 -3.39 7.30 -9.18
N THR A 29 -2.41 8.16 -8.94
CA THR A 29 -2.12 8.74 -7.63
C THR A 29 -2.72 10.13 -7.56
N LEU A 30 -3.51 10.37 -6.53
CA LEU A 30 -4.12 11.64 -6.18
C LEU A 30 -3.44 12.18 -4.92
N VAL A 31 -2.99 13.42 -4.95
CA VAL A 31 -2.42 14.12 -3.79
C VAL A 31 -3.45 15.10 -3.25
N PHE A 32 -3.80 14.93 -1.99
CA PHE A 32 -4.76 15.78 -1.29
C PHE A 32 -4.06 16.69 -0.30
N ASP A 33 -4.45 17.95 -0.30
CA ASP A 33 -4.25 18.84 0.83
C ASP A 33 -5.48 18.78 1.73
N ILE A 34 -5.26 18.42 3.00
CA ILE A 34 -6.35 18.22 3.97
C ILE A 34 -6.07 19.10 5.19
N PRO A 35 -6.79 20.22 5.35
CA PRO A 35 -6.65 21.08 6.51
C PRO A 35 -6.84 20.31 7.83
N ASP A 36 -6.02 20.62 8.82
CA ASP A 36 -6.04 20.01 10.15
C ASP A 36 -5.91 18.48 10.13
N TRP A 37 -5.19 17.93 9.14
CA TRP A 37 -4.91 16.49 9.09
C TRP A 37 -4.12 16.07 10.32
N PRO A 38 -4.58 15.06 11.09
CA PRO A 38 -3.97 14.70 12.39
C PRO A 38 -2.67 13.92 12.27
N GLY A 39 -2.17 13.72 11.05
CA GLY A 39 -1.09 12.79 10.77
C GLY A 39 -1.58 11.36 10.53
N HIS A 40 -0.69 10.51 10.00
CA HIS A 40 -0.98 9.10 9.79
C HIS A 40 0.29 8.26 9.96
N GLN A 41 0.10 6.95 10.10
CA GLN A 41 1.19 5.98 10.13
C GLN A 41 1.19 5.19 8.83
N ALA A 42 2.39 4.78 8.37
CA ALA A 42 2.53 3.99 7.16
C ALA A 42 1.80 2.64 7.29
N GLY A 43 0.88 2.38 6.37
CA GLY A 43 -0.02 1.24 6.38
C GLY A 43 -1.45 1.54 6.84
N GLN A 44 -1.77 2.80 7.21
CA GLN A 44 -3.15 3.22 7.47
C GLN A 44 -3.89 3.58 6.17
N HIS A 45 -5.20 3.66 6.25
CA HIS A 45 -6.10 4.02 5.16
C HIS A 45 -7.04 5.17 5.54
N VAL A 46 -7.75 5.69 4.57
CA VAL A 46 -8.87 6.62 4.72
C VAL A 46 -10.11 6.05 4.06
N ASP A 47 -11.27 6.44 4.56
CA ASP A 47 -12.52 6.31 3.83
C ASP A 47 -12.71 7.54 2.95
N VAL A 48 -13.04 7.32 1.69
CA VAL A 48 -13.45 8.34 0.72
C VAL A 48 -14.95 8.25 0.54
N ARG A 49 -15.66 9.37 0.55
CA ARG A 49 -17.08 9.45 0.28
C ARG A 49 -17.35 10.40 -0.88
N LEU A 50 -18.12 9.93 -1.82
CA LEU A 50 -18.70 10.73 -2.91
C LEU A 50 -20.20 10.88 -2.65
N THR A 51 -20.71 12.09 -2.86
CA THR A 51 -22.13 12.39 -2.74
C THR A 51 -22.64 12.86 -4.11
N ALA A 52 -23.58 12.15 -4.66
CA ALA A 52 -24.24 12.52 -5.91
C ALA A 52 -25.24 13.68 -5.71
N PRO A 53 -25.65 14.40 -6.77
CA PRO A 53 -26.57 15.53 -6.65
C PRO A 53 -27.95 15.19 -6.05
N ASP A 54 -28.39 13.93 -6.19
CA ASP A 54 -29.63 13.41 -5.60
C ASP A 54 -29.49 13.00 -4.12
N GLY A 55 -28.26 13.16 -3.54
CA GLY A 55 -27.97 12.82 -2.15
C GLY A 55 -27.51 11.37 -1.94
N TYR A 56 -27.44 10.53 -2.98
CA TYR A 56 -26.86 9.20 -2.88
C TYR A 56 -25.39 9.29 -2.49
N GLN A 57 -24.94 8.40 -1.59
CA GLN A 57 -23.57 8.37 -1.09
C GLN A 57 -22.92 7.02 -1.33
N ALA A 58 -21.74 7.04 -1.94
CA ALA A 58 -20.87 5.88 -2.08
C ALA A 58 -19.59 6.09 -1.26
N GLN A 59 -19.20 5.10 -0.50
CA GLN A 59 -18.00 5.13 0.33
C GLN A 59 -17.10 3.94 0.06
N ARG A 60 -15.78 4.18 -0.04
CA ARG A 60 -14.76 3.12 -0.16
C ARG A 60 -13.51 3.50 0.61
N SER A 61 -12.81 2.49 1.11
CA SER A 61 -11.55 2.67 1.82
C SER A 61 -10.36 2.58 0.87
N TYR A 62 -9.40 3.50 1.03
CA TYR A 62 -8.16 3.55 0.24
C TYR A 62 -6.95 3.68 1.15
N SER A 63 -5.96 2.82 0.93
CA SER A 63 -4.69 2.89 1.66
C SER A 63 -3.96 4.19 1.36
N ILE A 64 -3.35 4.78 2.38
CA ILE A 64 -2.51 5.96 2.24
C ILE A 64 -1.16 5.51 1.67
N GLY A 65 -0.75 6.10 0.54
CA GLY A 65 0.52 5.81 -0.13
C GLY A 65 1.68 6.70 0.32
N SER A 66 1.39 7.88 0.89
CA SER A 66 2.41 8.80 1.40
C SER A 66 3.00 8.35 2.74
N ALA A 67 4.28 8.73 2.98
CA ALA A 67 4.79 8.83 4.33
C ALA A 67 4.18 10.04 5.04
N TRP A 68 4.15 10.00 6.36
CA TRP A 68 3.73 11.16 7.15
C TRP A 68 4.81 12.25 7.11
N THR A 69 4.39 13.45 6.75
CA THR A 69 5.17 14.70 6.84
C THR A 69 4.29 15.80 7.43
N ASP A 70 4.92 16.79 8.06
CA ASP A 70 4.21 17.91 8.71
C ASP A 70 3.60 18.89 7.67
N GLY A 71 2.85 18.43 6.70
CA GLY A 71 2.30 19.28 5.65
C GLY A 71 0.85 18.99 5.27
N GLY A 72 0.17 18.08 5.99
CA GLY A 72 -1.23 17.76 5.72
C GLY A 72 -1.51 17.02 4.41
N LYS A 73 -0.46 16.72 3.62
CA LYS A 73 -0.64 16.04 2.33
C LYS A 73 -0.81 14.54 2.48
N VAL A 74 -1.82 14.03 1.81
CA VAL A 74 -2.15 12.59 1.77
C VAL A 74 -2.18 12.13 0.31
N GLU A 75 -1.45 11.07 -0.01
CA GLU A 75 -1.50 10.44 -1.33
C GLU A 75 -2.38 9.20 -1.28
N LEU A 76 -3.34 9.12 -2.19
CA LEU A 76 -4.14 7.94 -2.46
C LEU A 76 -3.85 7.44 -3.86
N THR A 77 -3.48 6.18 -3.98
CA THR A 77 -3.27 5.56 -5.28
C THR A 77 -4.39 4.58 -5.55
N VAL A 78 -5.16 4.88 -6.57
CA VAL A 78 -6.44 4.26 -6.86
C VAL A 78 -6.34 3.46 -8.15
N GLN A 79 -6.70 2.18 -8.07
CA GLN A 79 -6.92 1.33 -9.24
C GLN A 79 -8.38 1.44 -9.67
N ARG A 80 -8.59 1.71 -10.96
CA ARG A 80 -9.90 1.71 -11.58
C ARG A 80 -10.50 0.30 -11.57
N LEU A 81 -11.73 0.18 -11.10
CA LEU A 81 -12.57 -1.01 -11.19
C LEU A 81 -13.76 -0.66 -12.08
N ASP A 82 -13.99 -1.40 -13.17
CA ASP A 82 -15.00 -1.06 -14.18
C ASP A 82 -16.43 -1.05 -13.62
N ASP A 83 -16.71 -1.92 -12.65
CA ASP A 83 -17.99 -2.04 -11.94
C ASP A 83 -18.01 -1.28 -10.60
N GLY A 84 -16.99 -0.46 -10.33
CA GLY A 84 -16.87 0.30 -9.09
C GLY A 84 -17.67 1.61 -9.14
N GLU A 85 -18.20 2.06 -8.00
CA GLU A 85 -18.92 3.34 -7.89
C GLU A 85 -18.01 4.53 -7.62
N VAL A 86 -16.88 4.31 -6.92
CA VAL A 86 -15.98 5.40 -6.46
C VAL A 86 -14.71 5.46 -7.29
N SER A 87 -14.09 4.30 -7.59
CA SER A 87 -12.81 4.29 -8.30
C SER A 87 -12.87 4.88 -9.71
N PRO A 88 -13.93 4.69 -10.55
CA PRO A 88 -14.00 5.36 -11.85
C PRO A 88 -14.02 6.89 -11.73
N TYR A 89 -14.76 7.44 -10.76
CA TYR A 89 -14.74 8.89 -10.52
C TYR A 89 -13.33 9.38 -10.17
N LEU A 90 -12.64 8.70 -9.26
CA LEU A 90 -11.30 9.08 -8.80
C LEU A 90 -10.21 8.89 -9.88
N THR A 91 -10.46 8.04 -10.89
CA THR A 91 -9.47 7.81 -11.95
C THR A 91 -9.77 8.56 -13.24
N ASP A 92 -11.02 8.82 -13.56
CA ASP A 92 -11.41 9.29 -14.89
C ASP A 92 -11.98 10.72 -14.87
N VAL A 93 -12.60 11.12 -13.75
CA VAL A 93 -13.41 12.36 -13.68
C VAL A 93 -12.73 13.46 -12.85
N ILE A 94 -12.19 13.09 -11.69
CA ILE A 94 -11.63 14.06 -10.73
C ILE A 94 -10.48 14.87 -11.33
N GLU A 95 -10.45 16.17 -11.05
CA GLU A 95 -9.45 17.11 -11.52
C GLU A 95 -8.72 17.80 -10.35
N VAL A 96 -7.59 18.45 -10.67
CA VAL A 96 -6.87 19.28 -9.69
C VAL A 96 -7.75 20.48 -9.32
N GLY A 97 -7.92 20.69 -8.02
CA GLY A 97 -8.81 21.71 -7.46
C GLY A 97 -10.13 21.13 -6.94
N ASP A 98 -10.50 19.91 -7.33
CA ASP A 98 -11.70 19.26 -6.82
C ASP A 98 -11.58 18.92 -5.33
N GLN A 99 -12.73 18.86 -4.68
CA GLN A 99 -12.85 18.57 -3.26
C GLN A 99 -13.67 17.29 -3.03
N ILE A 100 -13.15 16.43 -2.17
CA ILE A 100 -13.86 15.23 -1.72
C ILE A 100 -13.80 15.06 -0.21
N GLU A 101 -14.73 14.27 0.30
CA GLU A 101 -14.78 13.97 1.73
C GLU A 101 -13.89 12.77 2.06
N LEU A 102 -13.01 12.98 3.03
CA LEU A 102 -12.08 11.98 3.54
C LEU A 102 -12.26 11.82 5.05
N ARG A 103 -12.23 10.58 5.52
CA ARG A 103 -12.30 10.27 6.95
C ARG A 103 -11.16 9.34 7.33
N GLY A 104 -10.36 9.75 8.31
CA GLY A 104 -9.23 8.97 8.77
C GLY A 104 -8.28 9.76 9.66
N PRO A 105 -7.05 9.23 9.89
CA PRO A 105 -6.60 7.91 9.42
C PRO A 105 -7.27 6.76 10.16
N VAL A 106 -7.46 5.64 9.50
CA VAL A 106 -8.06 4.41 10.05
C VAL A 106 -7.05 3.28 10.00
N GLY A 107 -7.17 2.31 10.91
CA GLY A 107 -6.30 1.14 11.00
C GLY A 107 -5.17 1.32 12.02
N GLY A 108 -4.62 0.19 12.48
CA GLY A 108 -3.56 0.17 13.49
C GLY A 108 -2.81 -1.16 13.56
N TRP A 109 -3.38 -2.22 12.98
CA TRP A 109 -2.75 -3.53 12.91
C TRP A 109 -1.71 -3.61 11.79
N PHE A 110 -2.06 -3.14 10.61
CA PHE A 110 -1.21 -3.16 9.41
C PHE A 110 -0.31 -1.92 9.33
N VAL A 111 0.44 -1.65 10.39
CA VAL A 111 1.25 -0.43 10.52
C VAL A 111 2.70 -0.79 10.81
N TRP A 112 3.62 -0.16 10.07
CA TRP A 112 5.04 -0.15 10.36
C TRP A 112 5.47 1.19 10.98
N ARG A 113 6.36 1.12 11.98
CA ARG A 113 6.90 2.30 12.66
C ARG A 113 8.43 2.30 12.62
N PRO A 114 9.08 3.46 12.45
CA PRO A 114 10.54 3.57 12.44
C PRO A 114 11.25 3.08 13.71
N THR A 115 10.52 2.93 14.80
CA THR A 115 11.05 2.38 16.07
C THR A 115 11.17 0.86 16.08
N GLN A 116 10.61 0.17 15.09
CA GLN A 116 10.76 -1.28 14.94
C GLN A 116 12.15 -1.58 14.38
N THR A 117 12.80 -2.61 14.88
CA THR A 117 14.21 -2.95 14.55
C THR A 117 14.34 -4.24 13.74
N ALA A 118 13.29 -5.04 13.65
CA ALA A 118 13.30 -6.28 12.89
C ALA A 118 13.43 -6.01 11.37
N PRO A 119 14.08 -6.93 10.62
CA PRO A 119 13.96 -6.92 9.15
C PRO A 119 12.50 -6.94 8.71
N VAL A 120 12.21 -6.38 7.55
CA VAL A 120 10.83 -6.29 7.05
C VAL A 120 10.72 -7.01 5.71
N LEU A 121 9.67 -7.84 5.59
CA LEU A 121 9.25 -8.43 4.33
C LEU A 121 7.90 -7.83 3.93
N LEU A 122 7.86 -7.23 2.76
CA LEU A 122 6.68 -6.66 2.13
C LEU A 122 6.26 -7.56 0.97
N ILE A 123 5.01 -7.99 0.93
CA ILE A 123 4.49 -8.86 -0.14
C ILE A 123 3.25 -8.20 -0.72
N ALA A 124 3.37 -7.74 -1.96
CA ALA A 124 2.34 -6.97 -2.66
C ALA A 124 1.69 -7.78 -3.79
N GLY A 125 0.37 -7.74 -3.87
CA GLY A 125 -0.41 -8.17 -5.04
C GLY A 125 -1.08 -6.98 -5.72
N GLY A 126 -0.65 -6.61 -6.94
CA GLY A 126 -1.22 -5.47 -7.68
C GLY A 126 -1.18 -4.17 -6.89
N SER A 127 -2.34 -3.49 -6.76
CA SER A 127 -2.46 -2.24 -5.98
C SER A 127 -2.21 -2.40 -4.48
N GLY A 128 -2.01 -3.63 -3.96
CA GLY A 128 -1.54 -3.89 -2.59
C GLY A 128 -0.16 -3.34 -2.28
N VAL A 129 0.56 -2.88 -3.27
CA VAL A 129 1.82 -2.18 -3.07
C VAL A 129 1.62 -0.82 -2.38
N VAL A 130 0.44 -0.22 -2.43
CA VAL A 130 0.19 1.16 -1.95
C VAL A 130 0.54 1.36 -0.48
N PRO A 131 -0.02 0.62 0.49
CA PRO A 131 0.34 0.78 1.89
C PRO A 131 1.79 0.36 2.17
N LEU A 132 2.34 -0.56 1.40
CA LEU A 132 3.73 -0.99 1.53
C LEU A 132 4.70 0.09 1.01
N MET A 133 4.31 0.84 -0.02
CA MET A 133 5.06 2.00 -0.50
C MET A 133 5.12 3.11 0.55
N ALA A 134 4.05 3.34 1.30
CA ALA A 134 4.07 4.25 2.45
C ALA A 134 5.12 3.83 3.49
N MET A 135 5.26 2.52 3.75
CA MET A 135 6.29 1.99 4.67
C MET A 135 7.71 2.22 4.13
N ILE A 136 7.95 1.97 2.84
CA ILE A 136 9.23 2.23 2.17
C ILE A 136 9.58 3.72 2.23
N ARG A 137 8.61 4.59 1.94
CA ARG A 137 8.76 6.05 2.00
C ARG A 137 9.06 6.53 3.43
N GLN A 138 8.31 5.98 4.42
CA GLN A 138 8.51 6.32 5.83
C GLN A 138 9.87 5.87 6.35
N ARG A 139 10.36 4.69 5.92
CA ARG A 139 11.70 4.20 6.23
C ARG A 139 12.77 5.17 5.74
N SER A 140 12.68 5.62 4.49
CA SER A 140 13.62 6.58 3.90
C SER A 140 13.56 7.94 4.61
N LEU A 141 12.36 8.43 4.91
CA LEU A 141 12.16 9.70 5.62
C LEU A 141 12.77 9.67 7.01
N ALA A 142 12.58 8.58 7.73
CA ALA A 142 13.12 8.38 9.07
C ALA A 142 14.63 8.03 9.08
N LYS A 143 15.24 7.83 7.89
CA LYS A 143 16.65 7.45 7.72
C LYS A 143 17.04 6.21 8.54
N THR A 144 16.13 5.26 8.67
CA THR A 144 16.37 4.01 9.40
C THR A 144 17.09 3.00 8.51
N MET A 145 17.87 2.11 9.13
CA MET A 145 18.73 1.15 8.43
C MET A 145 18.16 -0.26 8.36
N GLN A 146 16.94 -0.49 8.85
CA GLN A 146 16.33 -1.83 8.76
C GLN A 146 16.27 -2.31 7.31
N PRO A 147 16.71 -3.54 7.03
CA PRO A 147 16.62 -4.08 5.69
C PRO A 147 15.16 -4.40 5.33
N PHE A 148 14.73 -3.90 4.18
CA PHE A 148 13.43 -4.15 3.59
C PHE A 148 13.56 -5.00 2.34
N ARG A 149 12.72 -6.02 2.21
CA ARG A 149 12.52 -6.77 0.96
C ARG A 149 11.09 -6.62 0.51
N LEU A 150 10.88 -6.24 -0.74
CA LEU A 150 9.57 -6.19 -1.39
C LEU A 150 9.48 -7.29 -2.45
N ILE A 151 8.55 -8.22 -2.26
CA ILE A 151 8.14 -9.16 -3.32
C ILE A 151 6.85 -8.61 -3.92
N TYR A 152 6.92 -8.18 -5.18
CA TYR A 152 5.81 -7.51 -5.85
C TYR A 152 5.26 -8.36 -6.99
N SER A 153 4.07 -8.95 -6.78
CA SER A 153 3.34 -9.73 -7.76
C SER A 153 2.47 -8.84 -8.62
N VAL A 154 2.71 -8.84 -9.93
CA VAL A 154 1.97 -8.06 -10.94
C VAL A 154 1.62 -8.93 -12.14
N ARG A 155 0.68 -8.48 -12.98
CA ARG A 155 0.31 -9.22 -14.19
C ARG A 155 1.38 -9.13 -15.25
N THR A 156 1.80 -7.91 -15.55
CA THR A 156 2.77 -7.56 -16.61
C THR A 156 3.70 -6.45 -16.13
N PRO A 157 4.81 -6.17 -16.82
CA PRO A 157 5.69 -5.03 -16.48
C PRO A 157 4.98 -3.67 -16.50
N GLU A 158 3.98 -3.52 -17.37
CA GLU A 158 3.20 -2.30 -17.54
C GLU A 158 2.25 -2.03 -16.36
N ASP A 159 1.95 -3.06 -15.55
CA ASP A 159 1.11 -2.96 -14.35
C ASP A 159 1.88 -2.58 -13.08
N ILE A 160 3.18 -2.33 -13.18
CA ILE A 160 4.00 -1.95 -12.01
C ILE A 160 3.67 -0.51 -11.61
N CYS A 161 2.91 -0.37 -10.53
CA CYS A 161 2.71 0.92 -9.86
C CYS A 161 4.00 1.39 -9.20
N TYR A 162 4.28 2.69 -9.25
CA TYR A 162 5.50 3.33 -8.73
C TYR A 162 6.82 2.82 -9.35
N ALA A 163 6.77 2.33 -10.60
CA ALA A 163 7.92 1.69 -11.25
C ALA A 163 9.20 2.54 -11.25
N GLN A 164 9.08 3.83 -11.54
CA GLN A 164 10.22 4.76 -11.56
C GLN A 164 10.75 5.04 -10.15
N GLU A 165 9.85 5.23 -9.18
CA GLU A 165 10.22 5.48 -7.79
C GLU A 165 10.89 4.26 -7.16
N LEU A 166 10.37 3.05 -7.36
CA LEU A 166 10.98 1.82 -6.86
C LEU A 166 12.38 1.61 -7.45
N ARG A 167 12.57 1.81 -8.77
CA ARG A 167 13.90 1.71 -9.42
C ARG A 167 14.90 2.71 -8.83
N ARG A 168 14.48 3.96 -8.63
CA ARG A 168 15.32 4.99 -8.01
C ARG A 168 15.73 4.59 -6.59
N ARG A 169 14.74 4.17 -5.76
CA ARG A 169 14.99 3.82 -4.37
C ARG A 169 15.93 2.62 -4.21
N VAL A 170 15.78 1.58 -5.02
CA VAL A 170 16.69 0.42 -5.03
C VAL A 170 18.12 0.82 -5.38
N ARG A 171 18.28 1.74 -6.33
CA ARG A 171 19.62 2.24 -6.69
C ARG A 171 20.26 3.08 -5.58
N ASP A 172 19.45 3.91 -4.91
CA ASP A 172 19.93 4.93 -3.97
C ASP A 172 19.95 4.41 -2.51
N ASP A 173 19.33 3.26 -2.22
CA ASP A 173 19.18 2.67 -0.88
C ASP A 173 19.53 1.17 -0.89
N GLY A 174 20.75 0.84 -0.51
CA GLY A 174 21.24 -0.55 -0.45
C GLY A 174 20.53 -1.44 0.59
N GLY A 175 19.68 -0.89 1.44
CA GLY A 175 18.87 -1.64 2.40
C GLY A 175 17.48 -2.01 1.87
N LEU A 176 17.12 -1.61 0.64
CA LEU A 176 15.87 -1.98 -0.03
C LEU A 176 16.15 -2.93 -1.20
N ASP A 177 15.60 -4.14 -1.14
CA ASP A 177 15.58 -5.09 -2.25
C ASP A 177 14.16 -5.24 -2.79
N VAL A 178 13.99 -5.22 -4.13
CA VAL A 178 12.69 -5.36 -4.80
C VAL A 178 12.77 -6.49 -5.81
N ARG A 179 11.86 -7.45 -5.67
CA ARG A 179 11.72 -8.61 -6.56
C ARG A 179 10.32 -8.66 -7.16
N TYR A 180 10.25 -8.87 -8.46
CA TYR A 180 8.98 -8.95 -9.18
C TYR A 180 8.61 -10.40 -9.47
N VAL A 181 7.32 -10.72 -9.31
CA VAL A 181 6.72 -12.00 -9.72
C VAL A 181 5.63 -11.68 -10.73
N TYR A 182 5.90 -11.98 -12.00
CA TYR A 182 4.95 -11.72 -13.09
C TYR A 182 4.00 -12.89 -13.27
N THR A 183 2.69 -12.59 -13.41
CA THR A 183 1.66 -13.65 -13.46
C THR A 183 1.09 -13.92 -14.86
N ARG A 184 1.30 -13.02 -15.83
CA ARG A 184 0.77 -13.15 -17.20
C ARG A 184 1.84 -12.98 -18.28
N LYS A 185 2.66 -11.94 -18.17
CA LYS A 185 3.71 -11.62 -19.13
C LYS A 185 4.93 -11.12 -18.40
N THR A 186 6.11 -11.62 -18.76
CA THR A 186 7.40 -11.18 -18.25
C THR A 186 8.05 -10.18 -19.19
N PRO A 187 9.00 -9.37 -18.73
CA PRO A 187 9.91 -8.64 -19.64
C PRO A 187 10.69 -9.58 -20.53
N ASP A 188 11.13 -9.09 -21.68
CA ASP A 188 12.02 -9.84 -22.57
C ASP A 188 13.32 -10.21 -21.84
N GLY A 189 13.75 -11.46 -21.97
CA GLY A 189 14.94 -11.98 -21.31
C GLY A 189 14.78 -12.29 -19.83
N TRP A 190 13.55 -12.23 -19.28
CA TRP A 190 13.31 -12.64 -17.90
C TRP A 190 13.53 -14.13 -17.70
N PRO A 191 14.27 -14.57 -16.63
CA PRO A 191 14.69 -15.97 -16.52
C PRO A 191 13.56 -16.94 -16.21
N ASP A 192 12.51 -16.48 -15.52
CA ASP A 192 11.41 -17.33 -15.08
C ASP A 192 10.15 -17.15 -15.94
N PRO A 193 9.38 -18.21 -16.24
CA PRO A 193 8.07 -18.06 -16.88
C PRO A 193 7.08 -17.36 -15.95
N PRO A 194 5.99 -16.77 -16.50
CA PRO A 194 4.94 -16.19 -15.68
C PRO A 194 4.35 -17.22 -14.72
N LYS A 195 4.25 -16.87 -13.43
CA LYS A 195 3.68 -17.73 -12.39
C LYS A 195 3.05 -16.91 -11.27
N ARG A 196 2.16 -17.52 -10.48
CA ARG A 196 1.69 -16.93 -9.23
C ARG A 196 2.77 -17.05 -8.17
N ILE A 197 2.62 -16.26 -7.08
CA ILE A 197 3.47 -16.40 -5.91
C ILE A 197 3.39 -17.83 -5.38
N ASP A 198 4.54 -18.40 -5.06
CA ASP A 198 4.69 -19.79 -4.62
C ASP A 198 5.75 -19.91 -3.52
N VAL A 199 5.89 -21.11 -2.97
CA VAL A 199 6.88 -21.44 -1.94
C VAL A 199 8.30 -21.11 -2.41
N ALA A 200 8.62 -21.38 -3.68
CA ALA A 200 9.96 -21.14 -4.23
C ALA A 200 10.28 -19.64 -4.26
N ALA A 201 9.32 -18.79 -4.65
CA ALA A 201 9.50 -17.34 -4.66
C ALA A 201 9.74 -16.79 -3.24
N LEU A 202 8.97 -17.27 -2.24
CA LEU A 202 9.14 -16.82 -0.86
C LEU A 202 10.44 -17.33 -0.24
N ASN A 203 10.87 -18.56 -0.53
CA ASN A 203 12.17 -19.08 -0.10
C ASN A 203 13.35 -18.30 -0.72
N THR A 204 13.24 -17.94 -2.00
CA THR A 204 14.33 -17.28 -2.71
C THR A 204 14.45 -15.79 -2.35
N TYR A 205 13.33 -15.11 -2.23
CA TYR A 205 13.30 -13.65 -2.11
C TYR A 205 12.91 -13.15 -0.71
N GLY A 206 12.30 -14.00 0.13
CA GLY A 206 11.92 -13.66 1.51
C GLY A 206 13.10 -13.73 2.49
N TRP A 207 12.82 -13.45 3.75
CA TRP A 207 13.74 -13.70 4.85
C TRP A 207 13.54 -15.12 5.37
N PRO A 208 14.61 -15.82 5.78
CA PRO A 208 14.46 -17.05 6.55
C PRO A 208 13.67 -16.79 7.85
N PRO A 209 12.85 -17.73 8.33
CA PRO A 209 12.03 -17.56 9.54
C PRO A 209 12.84 -17.17 10.79
N ASP A 210 14.05 -17.69 10.92
CA ASP A 210 14.97 -17.42 12.04
C ASP A 210 15.40 -15.96 12.14
N PHE A 211 15.24 -15.17 11.08
CA PHE A 211 15.52 -13.74 11.12
C PHE A 211 14.47 -12.94 11.89
N GLY A 212 13.33 -13.56 12.23
CA GLY A 212 12.27 -12.90 12.98
C GLY A 212 11.74 -11.64 12.28
N ALA A 213 11.63 -11.67 10.95
CA ALA A 213 11.16 -10.52 10.17
C ALA A 213 9.69 -10.19 10.46
N ASP A 214 9.36 -8.90 10.43
CA ASP A 214 7.97 -8.43 10.37
C ASP A 214 7.48 -8.54 8.92
N ASN A 215 6.41 -9.32 8.69
CA ASN A 215 5.89 -9.60 7.36
C ASN A 215 4.57 -8.84 7.15
N PHE A 216 4.47 -8.08 6.04
CA PHE A 216 3.27 -7.33 5.65
C PHE A 216 2.81 -7.81 4.29
N VAL A 217 1.62 -8.40 4.24
CA VAL A 217 1.04 -8.97 3.01
C VAL A 217 -0.21 -8.18 2.64
N CYS A 218 -0.23 -7.57 1.45
CA CYS A 218 -1.36 -6.78 0.98
C CYS A 218 -1.71 -7.08 -0.47
N GLY A 219 -3.01 -7.21 -0.76
CA GLY A 219 -3.51 -7.52 -2.10
C GLY A 219 -4.92 -8.10 -2.11
N PRO A 220 -5.34 -8.71 -3.24
CA PRO A 220 -6.59 -9.44 -3.33
C PRO A 220 -6.67 -10.59 -2.31
N THR A 221 -7.86 -10.90 -1.81
CA THR A 221 -8.08 -11.89 -0.74
C THR A 221 -7.35 -13.20 -0.98
N SER A 222 -7.53 -13.83 -2.14
CA SER A 222 -6.88 -15.12 -2.44
C SER A 222 -5.35 -15.05 -2.51
N PHE A 223 -4.80 -13.91 -2.94
CA PHE A 223 -3.34 -13.68 -2.95
C PHE A 223 -2.81 -13.58 -1.51
N VAL A 224 -3.48 -12.80 -0.67
CA VAL A 224 -3.06 -12.60 0.72
C VAL A 224 -3.12 -13.90 1.51
N GLU A 225 -4.18 -14.68 1.35
CA GLU A 225 -4.32 -16.00 2.00
C GLU A 225 -3.20 -16.94 1.57
N THR A 226 -2.98 -17.09 0.25
CA THR A 226 -1.90 -17.95 -0.26
C THR A 226 -0.54 -17.52 0.29
N ALA A 227 -0.19 -16.25 0.25
CA ALA A 227 1.12 -15.77 0.71
C ALA A 227 1.28 -15.94 2.24
N ALA A 228 0.24 -15.65 3.01
CA ALA A 228 0.27 -15.82 4.47
C ALA A 228 0.39 -17.29 4.86
N ASP A 229 -0.36 -18.19 4.23
CA ASP A 229 -0.30 -19.62 4.49
C ASP A 229 1.10 -20.19 4.18
N ILE A 230 1.72 -19.77 3.09
CA ILE A 230 3.09 -20.18 2.75
C ILE A 230 4.08 -19.70 3.83
N LEU A 231 4.00 -18.44 4.28
CA LEU A 231 4.88 -17.92 5.34
C LEU A 231 4.73 -18.73 6.63
N ILE A 232 3.50 -19.04 7.04
CA ILE A 232 3.22 -19.85 8.24
C ILE A 232 3.76 -21.27 8.07
N ALA A 233 3.52 -21.90 6.91
CA ALA A 233 4.03 -23.24 6.61
C ALA A 233 5.56 -23.30 6.59
N GLN A 234 6.24 -22.21 6.26
CA GLN A 234 7.69 -22.08 6.32
C GLN A 234 8.24 -21.84 7.72
N GLY A 235 7.37 -21.63 8.74
CA GLY A 235 7.75 -21.44 10.12
C GLY A 235 7.90 -19.98 10.57
N HIS A 236 7.42 -19.02 9.80
CA HIS A 236 7.34 -17.63 10.28
C HIS A 236 6.33 -17.52 11.44
N ASP A 237 6.66 -16.70 12.44
CA ASP A 237 5.78 -16.45 13.59
C ASP A 237 4.46 -15.80 13.10
N PRO A 238 3.28 -16.44 13.30
CA PRO A 238 1.99 -15.88 12.89
C PRO A 238 1.70 -14.48 13.44
N ARG A 239 2.23 -14.15 14.64
CA ARG A 239 2.08 -12.82 15.25
C ARG A 239 2.85 -11.73 14.51
N ARG A 240 3.80 -12.12 13.66
CA ARG A 240 4.59 -11.23 12.80
C ARG A 240 4.12 -11.21 11.36
N VAL A 241 3.07 -11.95 11.01
CA VAL A 241 2.44 -11.91 9.69
C VAL A 241 1.18 -11.06 9.76
N ARG A 242 1.28 -9.85 9.22
CA ARG A 242 0.18 -8.88 9.17
C ARG A 242 -0.38 -8.83 7.76
N THR A 243 -1.68 -8.88 7.66
CA THR A 243 -2.37 -8.95 6.37
C THR A 243 -3.40 -7.84 6.21
N GLU A 244 -3.50 -7.30 4.99
CA GLU A 244 -4.58 -6.40 4.58
C GLU A 244 -5.14 -6.84 3.23
N ARG A 245 -6.46 -6.90 3.12
CA ARG A 245 -7.17 -7.41 1.95
C ARG A 245 -8.02 -6.32 1.34
N PHE A 246 -8.10 -6.29 0.00
CA PHE A 246 -9.05 -5.46 -0.70
C PHE A 246 -9.67 -6.23 -1.88
N GLY A 247 -10.82 -5.75 -2.36
CA GLY A 247 -11.57 -6.44 -3.42
C GLY A 247 -12.35 -7.64 -2.92
N GLY A 248 -12.79 -7.65 -1.68
CA GLY A 248 -13.83 -8.55 -1.21
C GLY A 248 -15.20 -8.01 -1.56
N LYS A 249 -16.10 -8.88 -2.12
CA LYS A 249 -17.53 -8.65 -2.02
C LYS A 249 -17.94 -8.66 -0.57
#